data_f1745b70c41b4f9cc483de529b85379b
#
_entry.id   f1745b70c41b4f9cc483de529b85379b
#
_cell.length_a   1.000
_cell.length_b   1.000
_cell.length_c   1.000
_cell.angle_alpha   90.00
_cell.angle_beta   90.00
_cell.angle_gamma   90.00
#
_symmetry.space_group_name_H-M   'P 1'
#
loop_
_entity.id
_entity.type
_entity.pdbx_description
1 polymer ?
#
loop_
_entity_poly.entity_id
_entity_poly.type
_entity_poly.pdbx_seq_one_letter_code
_entity_poly.pdbx_strand_id
1 'polypeptide(L)'
;NGCQQGEVVKVGANVLFRANDQSPSTPDFELWVTDGTASGTVKKSINSGISGFPKNGKAISSNTKFVFNGTGTGTGAEMFIYNVSSGVVSSVIDIYSGTTGSNPDGFTEIPGSTDFVFGATISSGTKLHKSTVGGVVSSLAASSVSNPANFEASGSWVFFAGDDGTNGTELWKTNGVTTSMVKDIKTSGSSFPDNLTDVNGVLYFTADDGVNGNEVWKSDGTSAGTVMLKNLNTTSNTGSNPTQLTAVGSKLFFVADDGSTGNELWYSDGTASGTQVENIYPNSTSSNPTDLVKVGDLLFFVGFMKMCE
;
A
#
# COMPACT_ATOMS: atom_id res chain seq x y z
N ASN A 1 26.82 -14.91 5.26
CA ASN A 1 25.71 -15.51 4.53
C ASN A 1 24.47 -14.69 4.88
N GLY A 2 24.25 -13.56 4.17
CA GLY A 2 23.16 -12.67 4.44
C GLY A 2 21.89 -13.20 3.78
N CYS A 3 20.85 -13.53 4.58
CA CYS A 3 19.50 -13.57 4.07
C CYS A 3 19.18 -12.14 3.55
N GLN A 4 18.95 -11.99 2.27
CA GLN A 4 18.30 -10.78 1.78
C GLN A 4 16.90 -10.81 2.38
N GLN A 5 16.63 -9.92 3.33
CA GLN A 5 15.33 -9.81 3.96
C GLN A 5 14.33 -9.39 2.88
N GLY A 6 13.46 -10.31 2.52
CA GLY A 6 12.22 -10.03 1.85
C GLY A 6 11.20 -9.52 2.89
N GLU A 7 10.07 -9.13 2.40
CA GLU A 7 8.90 -8.72 3.16
C GLU A 7 8.59 -9.71 4.30
N VAL A 8 8.42 -9.21 5.52
CA VAL A 8 8.09 -9.98 6.72
C VAL A 8 6.68 -9.61 7.14
N VAL A 9 5.77 -10.57 7.16
CA VAL A 9 4.36 -10.32 7.45
C VAL A 9 3.87 -11.23 8.58
N LYS A 10 3.23 -10.64 9.59
CA LYS A 10 2.56 -11.38 10.66
C LYS A 10 1.18 -11.82 10.19
N VAL A 11 0.89 -13.11 10.28
CA VAL A 11 -0.41 -13.71 9.93
C VAL A 11 -0.86 -14.66 11.04
N GLY A 12 -1.84 -14.24 11.84
CA GLY A 12 -2.23 -14.95 13.06
C GLY A 12 -1.08 -15.01 14.07
N ALA A 13 -0.75 -16.20 14.55
CA ALA A 13 0.38 -16.45 15.44
C ALA A 13 1.72 -16.64 14.70
N ASN A 14 1.68 -16.73 13.36
CA ASN A 14 2.85 -17.01 12.55
C ASN A 14 3.44 -15.72 11.96
N VAL A 15 4.71 -15.81 11.59
CA VAL A 15 5.42 -14.83 10.77
C VAL A 15 5.79 -15.49 9.45
N LEU A 16 5.47 -14.84 8.35
CA LEU A 16 5.77 -15.27 7.00
C LEU A 16 6.84 -14.38 6.39
N PHE A 17 7.78 -14.98 5.68
CA PHE A 17 8.88 -14.26 5.05
C PHE A 17 9.42 -15.02 3.84
N ARG A 18 10.13 -14.33 3.00
CA ARG A 18 10.85 -14.92 1.88
C ARG A 18 12.29 -15.21 2.30
N ALA A 19 12.76 -16.44 2.05
CA ALA A 19 14.15 -16.81 2.28
C ALA A 19 14.66 -17.79 1.23
N ASN A 20 15.98 -17.80 1.07
CA ASN A 20 16.72 -18.72 0.21
C ASN A 20 17.42 -19.78 1.08
N ASP A 21 17.18 -21.05 0.82
CA ASP A 21 17.79 -22.19 1.54
C ASP A 21 18.89 -22.89 0.72
N GLN A 22 19.18 -22.40 -0.49
CA GLN A 22 20.17 -22.96 -1.41
C GLN A 22 21.46 -22.14 -1.43
N SER A 23 22.45 -22.65 -2.15
CA SER A 23 23.70 -21.91 -2.40
C SER A 23 23.43 -20.57 -3.10
N PRO A 24 24.24 -19.53 -2.83
CA PRO A 24 24.15 -18.24 -3.54
C PRO A 24 24.23 -18.35 -5.06
N SER A 25 24.83 -19.43 -5.58
CA SER A 25 24.94 -19.67 -7.02
C SER A 25 23.66 -20.26 -7.66
N THR A 26 22.75 -20.80 -6.85
CA THR A 26 21.45 -21.33 -7.30
C THR A 26 20.38 -20.92 -6.29
N PRO A 27 19.97 -19.64 -6.26
CA PRO A 27 19.04 -19.18 -5.27
C PRO A 27 17.65 -19.80 -5.47
N ASP A 28 17.08 -20.34 -4.41
CA ASP A 28 15.72 -20.88 -4.35
C ASP A 28 14.92 -20.10 -3.29
N PHE A 29 14.37 -18.94 -3.72
CA PHE A 29 13.55 -18.11 -2.85
C PHE A 29 12.13 -18.67 -2.75
N GLU A 30 11.77 -19.12 -1.55
CA GLU A 30 10.46 -19.67 -1.25
C GLU A 30 9.80 -18.96 -0.07
N LEU A 31 8.52 -19.26 0.14
CA LEU A 31 7.79 -18.83 1.31
C LEU A 31 8.22 -19.63 2.53
N TRP A 32 8.56 -18.96 3.61
CA TRP A 32 8.85 -19.55 4.90
C TRP A 32 7.83 -19.08 5.93
N VAL A 33 7.49 -19.97 6.82
CA VAL A 33 6.55 -19.72 7.91
C VAL A 33 7.23 -20.10 9.22
N THR A 34 7.11 -19.25 10.24
CA THR A 34 7.64 -19.54 11.57
C THR A 34 6.64 -19.14 12.67
N ASP A 35 6.61 -19.94 13.73
CA ASP A 35 5.96 -19.62 15.01
C ASP A 35 6.94 -19.08 16.06
N GLY A 36 8.19 -18.84 15.68
CA GLY A 36 9.29 -18.42 16.53
C GLY A 36 10.15 -19.57 17.04
N THR A 37 9.80 -20.83 16.75
CA THR A 37 10.60 -22.01 17.13
C THR A 37 11.34 -22.60 15.92
N ALA A 38 12.42 -23.32 16.17
CA ALA A 38 13.15 -24.01 15.10
C ALA A 38 12.29 -25.09 14.43
N SER A 39 11.49 -25.83 15.19
CA SER A 39 10.59 -26.88 14.68
C SER A 39 9.38 -26.30 13.94
N GLY A 40 8.92 -25.10 14.31
CA GLY A 40 7.84 -24.37 13.65
C GLY A 40 8.28 -23.51 12.47
N THR A 41 9.61 -23.46 12.19
CA THR A 41 10.15 -22.75 11.03
C THR A 41 10.25 -23.68 9.85
N VAL A 42 9.32 -23.55 8.89
CA VAL A 42 9.16 -24.48 7.77
C VAL A 42 9.08 -23.76 6.43
N LYS A 43 9.71 -24.35 5.41
CA LYS A 43 9.60 -23.95 4.02
C LYS A 43 8.25 -24.37 3.44
N LYS A 44 7.64 -23.51 2.63
CA LYS A 44 6.44 -23.78 1.86
C LYS A 44 6.79 -23.63 0.38
N SER A 45 7.07 -24.74 -0.28
CA SER A 45 7.40 -24.73 -1.70
C SER A 45 6.19 -24.31 -2.53
N ILE A 46 6.39 -23.28 -3.35
CA ILE A 46 5.42 -22.74 -4.30
C ILE A 46 5.62 -23.40 -5.66
N ASN A 47 6.89 -23.64 -6.01
CA ASN A 47 7.29 -24.20 -7.29
C ASN A 47 8.38 -25.25 -7.08
N SER A 48 8.14 -26.50 -7.54
CA SER A 48 9.11 -27.58 -7.36
C SER A 48 10.34 -27.41 -8.27
N GLY A 49 11.49 -27.19 -7.65
CA GLY A 49 12.80 -27.13 -8.34
C GLY A 49 13.15 -25.82 -9.00
N ILE A 50 12.34 -24.77 -8.83
CA ILE A 50 12.61 -23.41 -9.28
C ILE A 50 12.11 -22.45 -8.20
N SER A 51 12.81 -21.32 -8.01
CA SER A 51 12.42 -20.32 -7.03
C SER A 51 10.99 -19.78 -7.26
N GLY A 52 10.15 -19.83 -6.22
CA GLY A 52 8.77 -19.31 -6.25
C GLY A 52 8.69 -17.80 -6.16
N PHE A 53 9.75 -17.10 -5.74
CA PHE A 53 9.85 -15.65 -5.60
C PHE A 53 8.61 -14.98 -4.97
N PRO A 54 8.14 -15.41 -3.78
CA PRO A 54 6.99 -14.77 -3.14
C PRO A 54 7.28 -13.29 -2.85
N LYS A 55 6.33 -12.41 -3.19
CA LYS A 55 6.43 -10.96 -2.98
C LYS A 55 5.04 -10.32 -2.87
N ASN A 56 5.00 -9.06 -2.42
CA ASN A 56 3.80 -8.22 -2.37
C ASN A 56 2.64 -8.92 -1.62
N GLY A 57 2.96 -9.55 -0.49
CA GLY A 57 1.99 -10.34 0.23
C GLY A 57 1.22 -9.54 1.28
N LYS A 58 -0.04 -9.91 1.49
CA LYS A 58 -0.95 -9.32 2.47
C LYS A 58 -1.65 -10.38 3.31
N ALA A 59 -1.70 -10.15 4.61
CA ALA A 59 -2.58 -10.92 5.50
C ALA A 59 -4.03 -10.51 5.24
N ILE A 60 -4.91 -11.48 5.06
CA ILE A 60 -6.34 -11.29 4.78
C ILE A 60 -7.20 -12.21 5.66
N SER A 61 -8.51 -12.01 5.63
CA SER A 61 -9.49 -12.85 6.34
C SER A 61 -9.19 -12.93 7.85
N SER A 62 -9.06 -11.75 8.50
CA SER A 62 -8.72 -11.63 9.92
C SER A 62 -7.42 -12.37 10.29
N ASN A 63 -6.40 -12.27 9.44
CA ASN A 63 -5.11 -12.92 9.61
C ASN A 63 -5.15 -14.46 9.62
N THR A 64 -6.12 -15.06 8.93
CA THR A 64 -6.19 -16.51 8.76
C THR A 64 -5.61 -16.99 7.44
N LYS A 65 -5.38 -16.06 6.50
CA LYS A 65 -4.81 -16.33 5.18
C LYS A 65 -3.78 -15.28 4.81
N PHE A 66 -2.88 -15.66 3.91
CA PHE A 66 -1.89 -14.77 3.31
C PHE A 66 -1.97 -14.91 1.80
N VAL A 67 -2.34 -13.85 1.11
CA VAL A 67 -2.34 -13.77 -0.35
C VAL A 67 -1.04 -13.13 -0.81
N PHE A 68 -0.46 -13.62 -1.89
CA PHE A 68 0.81 -13.11 -2.40
C PHE A 68 1.00 -13.42 -3.89
N ASN A 69 1.91 -12.68 -4.50
CA ASN A 69 2.42 -12.94 -5.84
C ASN A 69 3.56 -13.96 -5.75
N GLY A 70 3.55 -14.97 -6.58
CA GLY A 70 4.60 -15.99 -6.67
C GLY A 70 4.75 -16.53 -8.08
N THR A 71 5.89 -17.16 -8.38
CA THR A 71 6.15 -17.74 -9.70
C THR A 71 5.76 -19.21 -9.71
N GLY A 72 4.76 -19.56 -10.51
CA GLY A 72 4.33 -20.94 -10.72
C GLY A 72 5.05 -21.62 -11.88
N THR A 73 5.00 -22.95 -11.93
CA THR A 73 5.60 -23.73 -13.01
C THR A 73 4.84 -23.48 -14.32
N GLY A 74 5.48 -22.79 -15.27
CA GLY A 74 4.92 -22.55 -16.61
C GLY A 74 3.84 -21.47 -16.69
N THR A 75 3.58 -20.74 -15.58
CA THR A 75 2.53 -19.69 -15.54
C THR A 75 3.08 -18.27 -15.37
N GLY A 76 4.39 -18.13 -15.08
CA GLY A 76 4.92 -16.82 -14.69
C GLY A 76 4.53 -16.42 -13.27
N ALA A 77 4.54 -15.14 -12.98
CA ALA A 77 4.19 -14.61 -11.66
C ALA A 77 2.67 -14.43 -11.52
N GLU A 78 2.06 -15.20 -10.65
CA GLU A 78 0.61 -15.33 -10.44
C GLU A 78 0.25 -15.27 -8.95
N MET A 79 -1.06 -15.32 -8.65
CA MET A 79 -1.57 -15.27 -7.28
C MET A 79 -1.52 -16.64 -6.60
N PHE A 80 -1.11 -16.62 -5.33
CA PHE A 80 -1.18 -17.76 -4.41
C PHE A 80 -1.85 -17.34 -3.09
N ILE A 81 -2.43 -18.30 -2.40
CA ILE A 81 -3.03 -18.11 -1.07
C ILE A 81 -2.47 -19.18 -0.12
N TYR A 82 -1.83 -18.75 0.95
CA TYR A 82 -1.46 -19.62 2.07
C TYR A 82 -2.57 -19.60 3.12
N ASN A 83 -3.00 -20.77 3.56
CA ASN A 83 -4.00 -20.93 4.62
C ASN A 83 -3.29 -21.33 5.92
N VAL A 84 -3.38 -20.46 6.96
CA VAL A 84 -2.71 -20.67 8.24
C VAL A 84 -3.19 -21.93 8.95
N SER A 85 -4.50 -22.22 8.95
CA SER A 85 -5.07 -23.34 9.68
C SER A 85 -4.71 -24.71 9.10
N SER A 86 -4.61 -24.80 7.78
CA SER A 86 -4.21 -26.05 7.11
C SER A 86 -2.71 -26.14 6.87
N GLY A 87 -1.98 -25.03 6.95
CA GLY A 87 -0.56 -24.95 6.62
C GLY A 87 -0.23 -25.16 5.14
N VAL A 88 -1.21 -25.02 4.26
CA VAL A 88 -1.11 -25.33 2.83
C VAL A 88 -1.13 -24.06 1.99
N VAL A 89 -0.26 -23.97 0.97
CA VAL A 89 -0.34 -23.00 -0.11
C VAL A 89 -1.28 -23.58 -1.18
N SER A 90 -2.17 -22.75 -1.73
CA SER A 90 -3.03 -23.14 -2.86
C SER A 90 -2.18 -23.55 -4.08
N SER A 91 -2.80 -24.26 -5.02
CA SER A 91 -2.27 -24.27 -6.38
C SER A 91 -2.22 -22.85 -6.94
N VAL A 92 -1.45 -22.64 -8.01
CA VAL A 92 -1.39 -21.35 -8.72
C VAL A 92 -2.79 -20.95 -9.16
N ILE A 93 -3.12 -19.66 -8.93
CA ILE A 93 -4.34 -19.04 -9.44
C ILE A 93 -3.91 -18.23 -10.66
N ASP A 94 -4.00 -18.91 -11.83
CA ASP A 94 -3.54 -18.38 -13.13
C ASP A 94 -4.55 -17.35 -13.66
N ILE A 95 -4.23 -16.07 -13.51
CA ILE A 95 -5.08 -14.93 -13.90
C ILE A 95 -4.85 -14.58 -15.38
N TYR A 96 -3.60 -14.69 -15.82
CA TYR A 96 -3.20 -14.45 -17.20
C TYR A 96 -2.51 -15.69 -17.76
N SER A 97 -3.26 -16.52 -18.47
CA SER A 97 -2.78 -17.83 -18.94
C SER A 97 -1.52 -17.73 -19.82
N GLY A 98 -0.56 -18.61 -19.54
CA GLY A 98 0.72 -18.69 -20.23
C GLY A 98 1.90 -18.32 -19.34
N THR A 99 3.07 -18.13 -19.94
CA THR A 99 4.34 -17.98 -19.21
C THR A 99 4.64 -16.54 -18.78
N THR A 100 3.83 -15.55 -19.19
CA THR A 100 4.08 -14.12 -18.95
C THR A 100 3.78 -13.71 -17.51
N GLY A 101 2.74 -14.29 -16.92
CA GLY A 101 2.27 -13.97 -15.57
C GLY A 101 1.50 -12.64 -15.48
N SER A 102 0.55 -12.59 -14.55
CA SER A 102 -0.29 -11.41 -14.30
C SER A 102 0.32 -10.41 -13.32
N ASN A 103 1.39 -10.77 -12.59
CA ASN A 103 2.05 -9.92 -11.61
C ASN A 103 1.07 -9.23 -10.64
N PRO A 104 0.21 -9.96 -9.92
CA PRO A 104 -0.79 -9.35 -9.05
C PRO A 104 -0.16 -8.58 -7.90
N ASP A 105 -0.76 -7.42 -7.56
CA ASP A 105 -0.26 -6.51 -6.52
C ASP A 105 -1.39 -5.70 -5.88
N GLY A 106 -1.11 -5.09 -4.72
CA GLY A 106 -2.04 -4.19 -4.02
C GLY A 106 -3.22 -4.93 -3.39
N PHE A 107 -3.07 -6.17 -2.95
CA PHE A 107 -4.12 -6.96 -2.30
C PHE A 107 -4.73 -6.21 -1.11
N THR A 108 -6.01 -5.88 -1.19
CA THR A 108 -6.71 -5.11 -0.15
C THR A 108 -8.11 -5.64 0.06
N GLU A 109 -8.43 -6.00 1.32
CA GLU A 109 -9.76 -6.49 1.69
C GLU A 109 -10.82 -5.43 1.47
N ILE A 110 -11.97 -5.85 0.97
CA ILE A 110 -13.14 -4.99 0.84
C ILE A 110 -13.81 -4.86 2.21
N PRO A 111 -13.98 -3.64 2.75
CA PRO A 111 -14.63 -3.45 4.05
C PRO A 111 -15.97 -4.16 4.16
N GLY A 112 -16.15 -4.90 5.25
CA GLY A 112 -17.39 -5.68 5.51
C GLY A 112 -17.52 -6.97 4.69
N SER A 113 -16.49 -7.37 3.94
CA SER A 113 -16.43 -8.61 3.17
C SER A 113 -15.16 -9.40 3.49
N THR A 114 -15.15 -10.67 3.12
CA THR A 114 -13.92 -11.50 3.07
C THR A 114 -13.24 -11.46 1.71
N ASP A 115 -13.89 -10.86 0.70
CA ASP A 115 -13.33 -10.67 -0.63
C ASP A 115 -12.29 -9.55 -0.62
N PHE A 116 -11.38 -9.56 -1.57
CA PHE A 116 -10.36 -8.54 -1.71
C PHE A 116 -10.20 -8.09 -3.18
N VAL A 117 -9.69 -6.90 -3.37
CA VAL A 117 -9.34 -6.34 -4.69
C VAL A 117 -7.83 -6.24 -4.85
N PHE A 118 -7.38 -6.16 -6.11
CA PHE A 118 -5.97 -6.04 -6.47
C PHE A 118 -5.82 -5.64 -7.94
N GLY A 119 -4.64 -5.17 -8.30
CA GLY A 119 -4.23 -4.96 -9.69
C GLY A 119 -3.60 -6.22 -10.27
N ALA A 120 -3.92 -6.58 -11.52
CA ALA A 120 -3.23 -7.65 -12.24
C ALA A 120 -3.18 -7.35 -13.74
N THR A 121 -2.09 -7.75 -14.38
CA THR A 121 -1.87 -7.54 -15.81
C THR A 121 -2.52 -8.68 -16.62
N ILE A 122 -3.29 -8.30 -17.63
CA ILE A 122 -3.87 -9.20 -18.61
C ILE A 122 -3.52 -8.65 -20.03
N SER A 123 -4.01 -9.28 -21.10
CA SER A 123 -3.69 -8.85 -22.47
C SER A 123 -4.00 -7.37 -22.79
N SER A 124 -4.95 -6.76 -22.06
CA SER A 124 -5.35 -5.35 -22.22
C SER A 124 -4.65 -4.40 -21.22
N GLY A 125 -3.57 -4.81 -20.57
CA GLY A 125 -2.84 -4.04 -19.55
C GLY A 125 -3.24 -4.39 -18.13
N THR A 126 -2.72 -3.64 -17.16
CA THR A 126 -3.04 -3.85 -15.74
C THR A 126 -4.44 -3.35 -15.43
N LYS A 127 -5.27 -4.22 -14.85
CA LYS A 127 -6.68 -3.98 -14.56
C LYS A 127 -7.02 -4.31 -13.11
N LEU A 128 -8.15 -3.76 -12.65
CA LEU A 128 -8.70 -4.04 -11.34
C LEU A 128 -9.42 -5.40 -11.33
N HIS A 129 -9.06 -6.22 -10.37
CA HIS A 129 -9.66 -7.54 -10.14
C HIS A 129 -10.18 -7.66 -8.71
N LYS A 130 -11.13 -8.57 -8.53
CA LYS A 130 -11.63 -9.02 -7.23
C LYS A 130 -11.41 -10.51 -7.10
N SER A 131 -11.08 -10.97 -5.91
CA SER A 131 -11.06 -12.40 -5.58
C SER A 131 -11.80 -12.67 -4.28
N THR A 132 -12.42 -13.86 -4.22
CA THR A 132 -12.83 -14.44 -2.95
C THR A 132 -11.61 -14.96 -2.19
N VAL A 133 -11.74 -15.16 -0.88
CA VAL A 133 -10.69 -15.84 -0.07
C VAL A 133 -10.42 -17.28 -0.48
N GLY A 134 -11.25 -17.85 -1.33
CA GLY A 134 -11.07 -19.17 -1.94
C GLY A 134 -10.26 -19.12 -3.25
N GLY A 135 -9.91 -17.94 -3.74
CA GLY A 135 -9.15 -17.77 -4.98
C GLY A 135 -10.00 -17.72 -6.26
N VAL A 136 -11.30 -17.50 -6.14
CA VAL A 136 -12.15 -17.30 -7.33
C VAL A 136 -12.00 -15.84 -7.79
N VAL A 137 -11.28 -15.63 -8.89
CA VAL A 137 -10.97 -14.31 -9.44
C VAL A 137 -12.03 -13.90 -10.46
N SER A 138 -12.40 -12.63 -10.40
CA SER A 138 -13.24 -11.97 -11.41
C SER A 138 -12.63 -10.60 -11.75
N SER A 139 -12.66 -10.24 -13.03
CA SER A 139 -12.33 -8.87 -13.43
C SER A 139 -13.47 -7.95 -13.04
N LEU A 140 -13.17 -6.80 -12.44
CA LEU A 140 -14.13 -5.72 -12.26
C LEU A 140 -14.24 -4.93 -13.57
N ALA A 141 -14.66 -5.63 -14.65
CA ALA A 141 -14.63 -5.19 -16.04
C ALA A 141 -15.52 -3.97 -16.36
N ALA A 142 -16.35 -3.53 -15.43
CA ALA A 142 -17.16 -2.32 -15.58
C ALA A 142 -16.34 -1.02 -15.38
N SER A 143 -15.08 -1.12 -14.95
CA SER A 143 -14.22 0.04 -14.82
C SER A 143 -13.35 0.20 -16.07
N SER A 144 -13.46 1.35 -16.74
CA SER A 144 -12.49 1.78 -17.74
C SER A 144 -11.09 1.98 -17.16
N VAL A 145 -10.97 1.86 -15.82
CA VAL A 145 -9.74 2.16 -15.08
C VAL A 145 -8.60 1.19 -15.41
N SER A 146 -7.45 1.76 -15.66
CA SER A 146 -6.18 1.09 -15.95
C SER A 146 -5.16 1.42 -14.86
N ASN A 147 -4.15 0.58 -14.74
CA ASN A 147 -3.00 0.77 -13.84
C ASN A 147 -3.41 1.08 -12.40
N PRO A 148 -4.36 0.33 -11.80
CA PRO A 148 -4.74 0.54 -10.41
C PRO A 148 -3.55 0.26 -9.48
N ALA A 149 -3.27 1.18 -8.55
CA ALA A 149 -2.13 1.13 -7.62
C ALA A 149 -2.47 1.83 -6.30
N ASN A 150 -1.59 1.68 -5.29
CA ASN A 150 -1.70 2.40 -4.02
C ASN A 150 -3.05 2.15 -3.32
N PHE A 151 -3.38 0.88 -3.11
CA PHE A 151 -4.66 0.48 -2.53
C PHE A 151 -4.70 0.68 -1.02
N GLU A 152 -5.80 1.29 -0.52
CA GLU A 152 -6.08 1.43 0.91
C GLU A 152 -7.57 1.30 1.20
N ALA A 153 -7.91 0.54 2.25
CA ALA A 153 -9.28 0.43 2.74
C ALA A 153 -9.58 1.55 3.73
N SER A 154 -10.64 2.32 3.48
CA SER A 154 -11.09 3.38 4.39
C SER A 154 -12.62 3.49 4.37
N GLY A 155 -13.21 3.54 5.55
CA GLY A 155 -14.67 3.52 5.70
C GLY A 155 -15.29 2.28 5.06
N SER A 156 -16.16 2.46 4.06
CA SER A 156 -16.84 1.37 3.34
C SER A 156 -16.23 1.09 1.97
N TRP A 157 -15.10 1.67 1.65
CA TRP A 157 -14.50 1.64 0.34
C TRP A 157 -13.04 1.15 0.36
N VAL A 158 -12.61 0.59 -0.74
CA VAL A 158 -11.18 0.51 -1.08
C VAL A 158 -10.89 1.64 -2.07
N PHE A 159 -9.96 2.50 -1.71
CA PHE A 159 -9.45 3.59 -2.55
C PHE A 159 -8.17 3.16 -3.25
N PHE A 160 -7.91 3.75 -4.40
CA PHE A 160 -6.71 3.48 -5.19
C PHE A 160 -6.45 4.59 -6.22
N ALA A 161 -5.23 4.70 -6.70
CA ALA A 161 -4.89 5.51 -7.86
C ALA A 161 -5.22 4.73 -9.13
N GLY A 162 -5.82 5.38 -10.14
CA GLY A 162 -6.18 4.73 -11.39
C GLY A 162 -6.37 5.72 -12.53
N ASP A 163 -6.25 5.24 -13.79
CA ASP A 163 -6.31 6.04 -14.99
C ASP A 163 -7.42 5.52 -15.93
N ASP A 164 -8.34 6.38 -16.31
CA ASP A 164 -9.43 6.05 -17.26
C ASP A 164 -9.09 6.37 -18.73
N GLY A 165 -7.88 6.85 -18.98
CA GLY A 165 -7.41 7.26 -20.30
C GLY A 165 -7.91 8.64 -20.77
N THR A 166 -8.61 9.38 -19.91
CA THR A 166 -9.18 10.70 -20.22
C THR A 166 -8.73 11.76 -19.22
N ASN A 167 -8.86 11.46 -17.93
CA ASN A 167 -8.57 12.38 -16.83
C ASN A 167 -7.17 12.18 -16.22
N GLY A 168 -6.41 11.20 -16.73
CA GLY A 168 -5.13 10.81 -16.15
C GLY A 168 -5.30 9.98 -14.87
N THR A 169 -4.21 9.88 -14.10
CA THR A 169 -4.21 9.12 -12.84
C THR A 169 -4.80 9.94 -11.71
N GLU A 170 -6.00 9.55 -11.27
CA GLU A 170 -6.79 10.21 -10.25
C GLU A 170 -7.18 9.25 -9.10
N LEU A 171 -7.84 9.77 -8.06
CA LEU A 171 -8.35 8.96 -6.94
C LEU A 171 -9.63 8.23 -7.35
N TRP A 172 -9.59 6.91 -7.23
CA TRP A 172 -10.72 5.99 -7.47
C TRP A 172 -11.12 5.27 -6.20
N LYS A 173 -12.33 4.74 -6.20
CA LYS A 173 -12.86 3.89 -5.13
C LYS A 173 -13.64 2.70 -5.69
N THR A 174 -13.67 1.61 -4.92
CA THR A 174 -14.50 0.45 -5.18
C THR A 174 -15.01 -0.19 -3.89
N ASN A 175 -16.17 -0.81 -3.93
CA ASN A 175 -16.68 -1.72 -2.90
C ASN A 175 -16.74 -3.18 -3.38
N GLY A 176 -16.06 -3.47 -4.52
CA GLY A 176 -16.09 -4.79 -5.15
C GLY A 176 -17.32 -5.06 -6.01
N VAL A 177 -18.27 -4.12 -6.08
CA VAL A 177 -19.47 -4.16 -6.94
C VAL A 177 -19.50 -2.94 -7.88
N THR A 178 -19.31 -1.76 -7.32
CA THR A 178 -19.22 -0.50 -8.06
C THR A 178 -17.81 0.05 -7.98
N THR A 179 -17.36 0.64 -9.08
CA THR A 179 -16.05 1.32 -9.17
C THR A 179 -16.26 2.66 -9.84
N SER A 180 -15.72 3.73 -9.26
CA SER A 180 -15.85 5.09 -9.81
C SER A 180 -14.68 5.96 -9.40
N MET A 181 -14.34 6.92 -10.24
CA MET A 181 -13.47 8.04 -9.85
C MET A 181 -14.15 8.84 -8.75
N VAL A 182 -13.39 9.24 -7.74
CA VAL A 182 -13.90 10.06 -6.63
C VAL A 182 -13.96 11.52 -7.04
N LYS A 183 -12.86 11.98 -7.63
CA LYS A 183 -12.71 13.37 -8.09
C LYS A 183 -11.60 13.45 -9.14
N ASP A 184 -11.82 14.26 -10.18
CA ASP A 184 -10.78 14.78 -11.04
C ASP A 184 -10.13 15.95 -10.31
N ILE A 185 -9.00 15.67 -9.63
CA ILE A 185 -8.29 16.66 -8.79
C ILE A 185 -7.48 17.60 -9.67
N LYS A 186 -6.85 17.06 -10.73
CA LYS A 186 -6.07 17.82 -11.69
C LYS A 186 -6.68 17.75 -13.08
N THR A 187 -7.58 18.67 -13.35
CA THR A 187 -8.42 18.70 -14.58
C THR A 187 -7.67 18.68 -15.91
N SER A 188 -6.36 18.80 -15.91
CA SER A 188 -5.51 18.72 -17.11
C SER A 188 -4.29 17.83 -16.88
N GLY A 189 -4.52 16.57 -16.57
CA GLY A 189 -3.44 15.59 -16.36
C GLY A 189 -3.68 14.74 -15.12
N SER A 190 -2.64 14.25 -14.51
CA SER A 190 -2.72 13.33 -13.37
C SER A 190 -2.43 14.04 -12.06
N SER A 191 -3.24 13.81 -11.02
CA SER A 191 -2.96 14.25 -9.65
C SER A 191 -2.01 13.30 -8.89
N PHE A 192 -1.80 12.08 -9.40
CA PHE A 192 -0.93 11.05 -8.84
C PHE A 192 -1.20 10.80 -7.35
N PRO A 193 -2.39 10.32 -6.96
CA PRO A 193 -2.68 10.02 -5.56
C PRO A 193 -1.73 8.96 -5.00
N ASP A 194 -1.07 9.26 -3.88
CA ASP A 194 -0.09 8.38 -3.24
C ASP A 194 -0.18 8.46 -1.71
N ASN A 195 0.56 7.59 -1.00
CA ASN A 195 0.59 7.55 0.47
C ASN A 195 -0.81 7.41 1.12
N LEU A 196 -1.71 6.67 0.49
CA LEU A 196 -3.07 6.47 0.96
C LEU A 196 -3.06 5.88 2.37
N THR A 197 -3.75 6.55 3.31
CA THR A 197 -3.72 6.22 4.73
C THR A 197 -5.09 6.44 5.36
N ASP A 198 -5.67 5.40 5.97
CA ASP A 198 -6.91 5.52 6.74
C ASP A 198 -6.67 6.12 8.13
N VAL A 199 -7.46 7.12 8.49
CA VAL A 199 -7.56 7.62 9.87
C VAL A 199 -9.03 7.59 10.28
N ASN A 200 -9.42 6.53 10.98
CA ASN A 200 -10.79 6.34 11.50
C ASN A 200 -11.90 6.47 10.44
N GLY A 201 -11.70 5.88 9.27
CA GLY A 201 -12.69 5.86 8.19
C GLY A 201 -12.67 7.09 7.27
N VAL A 202 -11.73 7.99 7.45
CA VAL A 202 -11.42 9.09 6.53
C VAL A 202 -10.09 8.79 5.84
N LEU A 203 -10.09 8.79 4.52
CA LEU A 203 -8.86 8.62 3.75
C LEU A 203 -8.05 9.92 3.75
N TYR A 204 -6.75 9.80 4.00
CA TYR A 204 -5.74 10.83 3.74
C TYR A 204 -4.78 10.33 2.67
N PHE A 205 -4.29 11.25 1.84
CA PHE A 205 -3.39 10.90 0.73
C PHE A 205 -2.64 12.14 0.26
N THR A 206 -1.62 11.96 -0.55
CA THR A 206 -0.93 13.06 -1.24
C THR A 206 -1.41 13.17 -2.67
N ALA A 207 -1.57 14.39 -3.19
CA ALA A 207 -1.93 14.63 -4.59
C ALA A 207 -1.53 16.05 -5.03
N ASP A 208 -1.31 16.20 -6.34
CA ASP A 208 -1.01 17.47 -7.02
C ASP A 208 -2.24 17.96 -7.78
N ASP A 209 -2.77 19.13 -7.46
CA ASP A 209 -3.90 19.75 -8.17
C ASP A 209 -3.48 20.60 -9.39
N GLY A 210 -2.17 20.68 -9.67
CA GLY A 210 -1.60 21.46 -10.75
C GLY A 210 -1.48 22.98 -10.45
N VAL A 211 -1.86 23.42 -9.25
CA VAL A 211 -1.81 24.83 -8.80
C VAL A 211 -0.95 24.98 -7.57
N ASN A 212 -1.19 24.15 -6.56
CA ASN A 212 -0.52 24.21 -5.26
C ASN A 212 0.63 23.20 -5.14
N GLY A 213 0.80 22.32 -6.14
CA GLY A 213 1.75 21.23 -6.10
C GLY A 213 1.26 20.06 -5.22
N ASN A 214 2.19 19.19 -4.84
CA ASN A 214 1.87 17.99 -4.06
C ASN A 214 1.66 18.33 -2.59
N GLU A 215 0.42 18.16 -2.11
CA GLU A 215 -0.01 18.44 -0.74
C GLU A 215 -0.82 17.27 -0.15
N VAL A 216 -1.13 17.34 1.16
CA VAL A 216 -2.02 16.37 1.80
C VAL A 216 -3.47 16.70 1.48
N TRP A 217 -4.20 15.69 1.03
CA TRP A 217 -5.64 15.70 0.78
C TRP A 217 -6.37 14.76 1.73
N LYS A 218 -7.65 14.96 1.91
CA LYS A 218 -8.54 14.02 2.59
C LYS A 218 -9.79 13.74 1.78
N SER A 219 -10.42 12.58 1.99
CA SER A 219 -11.64 12.17 1.30
C SER A 219 -12.54 11.34 2.21
N ASP A 220 -13.84 11.58 2.14
CA ASP A 220 -14.90 10.71 2.65
C ASP A 220 -15.46 9.77 1.57
N GLY A 221 -14.86 9.77 0.39
CA GLY A 221 -15.30 9.04 -0.78
C GLY A 221 -16.26 9.82 -1.67
N THR A 222 -16.65 11.06 -1.33
CA THR A 222 -17.43 11.93 -2.21
C THR A 222 -16.54 12.98 -2.88
N SER A 223 -16.94 13.49 -4.04
CA SER A 223 -16.21 14.57 -4.70
C SER A 223 -16.18 15.86 -3.87
N ALA A 224 -17.27 16.15 -3.15
CA ALA A 224 -17.35 17.32 -2.26
C ALA A 224 -16.50 17.18 -1.01
N GLY A 225 -16.41 15.97 -0.44
CA GLY A 225 -15.59 15.65 0.73
C GLY A 225 -14.13 15.38 0.40
N THR A 226 -13.76 15.39 -0.90
CA THR A 226 -12.36 15.27 -1.34
C THR A 226 -11.78 16.66 -1.49
N VAL A 227 -10.97 17.06 -0.50
CA VAL A 227 -10.42 18.42 -0.39
C VAL A 227 -8.97 18.38 0.08
N MET A 228 -8.19 19.37 -0.35
CA MET A 228 -6.86 19.63 0.20
C MET A 228 -7.00 19.96 1.69
N LEU A 229 -6.19 19.34 2.53
CA LEU A 229 -6.19 19.56 3.96
C LEU A 229 -5.71 20.98 4.30
N LYS A 230 -4.56 21.34 3.73
CA LYS A 230 -3.94 22.66 3.87
C LYS A 230 -2.84 22.80 2.80
N ASN A 231 -2.75 23.97 2.17
CA ASN A 231 -1.57 24.34 1.38
C ASN A 231 -0.47 24.76 2.34
N LEU A 232 0.53 23.89 2.55
CA LEU A 232 1.61 24.13 3.50
C LEU A 232 2.70 25.00 2.87
N ASN A 233 3.12 24.69 1.64
CA ASN A 233 4.14 25.44 0.95
C ASN A 233 3.52 26.46 -0.02
N THR A 234 3.29 27.67 0.48
CA THR A 234 2.71 28.75 -0.32
C THR A 234 3.73 29.52 -1.16
N THR A 235 5.01 29.18 -1.09
CA THR A 235 6.10 29.90 -1.75
C THR A 235 6.38 29.42 -3.17
N SER A 236 5.89 28.22 -3.53
CA SER A 236 6.10 27.63 -4.85
C SER A 236 4.96 26.69 -5.24
N ASN A 237 4.78 26.47 -6.55
CA ASN A 237 3.82 25.51 -7.09
C ASN A 237 4.32 24.05 -7.00
N THR A 238 5.37 23.78 -6.24
CA THR A 238 5.92 22.42 -6.06
C THR A 238 5.27 21.70 -4.90
N GLY A 239 4.57 22.40 -4.02
CA GLY A 239 3.93 21.88 -2.82
C GLY A 239 4.92 21.55 -1.70
N SER A 240 4.40 21.07 -0.59
CA SER A 240 5.17 20.65 0.59
C SER A 240 5.76 19.23 0.47
N ASN A 241 5.40 18.49 -0.57
CA ASN A 241 5.84 17.12 -0.85
C ASN A 241 5.74 16.18 0.36
N PRO A 242 4.54 15.97 0.90
CA PRO A 242 4.37 15.19 2.11
C PRO A 242 4.71 13.71 1.88
N THR A 243 5.34 13.09 2.88
CA THR A 243 5.72 11.68 2.87
C THR A 243 5.42 11.01 4.21
N GLN A 244 5.47 9.67 4.26
CA GLN A 244 5.35 8.86 5.46
C GLN A 244 4.06 9.13 6.27
N LEU A 245 2.93 9.29 5.57
CA LEU A 245 1.64 9.47 6.21
C LEU A 245 1.36 8.29 7.16
N THR A 246 1.18 8.60 8.45
CA THR A 246 1.07 7.59 9.51
C THR A 246 -0.08 7.96 10.47
N ALA A 247 -1.05 7.07 10.60
CA ALA A 247 -2.18 7.23 11.50
C ALA A 247 -1.82 6.81 12.94
N VAL A 248 -1.99 7.71 13.93
CA VAL A 248 -1.84 7.39 15.36
C VAL A 248 -3.04 7.95 16.12
N GLY A 249 -3.87 7.08 16.69
CA GLY A 249 -5.13 7.47 17.30
C GLY A 249 -6.07 8.11 16.27
N SER A 250 -6.51 9.33 16.52
CA SER A 250 -7.36 10.12 15.61
C SER A 250 -6.57 11.16 14.80
N LYS A 251 -5.24 11.10 14.82
CA LYS A 251 -4.39 12.05 14.13
C LYS A 251 -3.65 11.42 12.98
N LEU A 252 -3.41 12.22 11.95
CA LEU A 252 -2.44 11.95 10.91
C LEU A 252 -1.11 12.59 11.28
N PHE A 253 0.00 11.85 11.14
CA PHE A 253 1.37 12.37 11.20
C PHE A 253 2.02 12.18 9.82
N PHE A 254 2.89 13.11 9.44
CA PHE A 254 3.58 13.08 8.16
C PHE A 254 4.82 13.98 8.17
N VAL A 255 5.67 13.83 7.18
CA VAL A 255 6.86 14.68 6.98
C VAL A 255 6.60 15.61 5.80
N ALA A 256 6.85 16.90 5.95
CA ALA A 256 6.65 17.89 4.88
C ALA A 256 7.55 19.12 5.05
N ASP A 257 7.77 19.85 3.94
CA ASP A 257 8.52 21.11 3.89
C ASP A 257 7.57 22.27 3.53
N ASP A 258 7.38 23.21 4.45
CA ASP A 258 6.56 24.40 4.22
C ASP A 258 7.28 25.52 3.43
N GLY A 259 8.50 25.26 2.98
CA GLY A 259 9.35 26.22 2.28
C GLY A 259 10.09 27.18 3.20
N SER A 260 9.95 27.04 4.53
CA SER A 260 10.60 27.91 5.52
C SER A 260 11.35 27.15 6.61
N THR A 261 10.84 26.01 7.07
CA THR A 261 11.43 25.22 8.16
C THR A 261 12.17 23.95 7.67
N GLY A 262 12.08 23.66 6.37
CA GLY A 262 12.58 22.42 5.79
C GLY A 262 11.70 21.22 6.13
N ASN A 263 12.20 19.99 5.91
CA ASN A 263 11.46 18.77 6.21
C ASN A 263 11.32 18.57 7.72
N GLU A 264 10.11 18.76 8.22
CA GLU A 264 9.75 18.62 9.62
C GLU A 264 8.62 17.60 9.81
N LEU A 265 8.42 17.18 11.06
CA LEU A 265 7.26 16.40 11.46
C LEU A 265 6.04 17.30 11.55
N TRP A 266 4.98 16.92 10.85
CA TRP A 266 3.67 17.55 10.91
C TRP A 266 2.63 16.61 11.49
N TYR A 267 1.59 17.16 12.10
CA TYR A 267 0.41 16.42 12.49
C TYR A 267 -0.87 17.16 12.17
N SER A 268 -1.96 16.43 12.06
CA SER A 268 -3.28 17.00 11.79
C SER A 268 -4.38 16.23 12.52
N ASP A 269 -5.40 16.95 12.97
CA ASP A 269 -6.70 16.44 13.45
C ASP A 269 -7.74 16.33 12.33
N GLY A 270 -7.34 16.57 11.09
CA GLY A 270 -8.21 16.59 9.91
C GLY A 270 -8.77 17.98 9.56
N THR A 271 -8.37 19.02 10.27
CA THR A 271 -8.71 20.42 9.95
C THR A 271 -7.48 21.21 9.53
N ALA A 272 -7.65 22.24 8.72
CA ALA A 272 -6.56 23.12 8.32
C ALA A 272 -5.94 23.87 9.53
N SER A 273 -6.76 24.23 10.51
CA SER A 273 -6.29 24.89 11.76
C SER A 273 -5.59 23.94 12.70
N GLY A 274 -5.99 22.66 12.73
CA GLY A 274 -5.36 21.59 13.51
C GLY A 274 -4.18 20.92 12.80
N THR A 275 -3.81 21.40 11.59
CA THR A 275 -2.60 20.97 10.89
C THR A 275 -1.44 21.84 11.27
N GLN A 276 -0.48 21.31 12.03
CA GLN A 276 0.60 22.02 12.69
C GLN A 276 1.94 21.28 12.52
N VAL A 277 3.02 22.05 12.54
CA VAL A 277 4.39 21.53 12.54
C VAL A 277 4.84 21.25 13.96
N GLU A 278 5.50 20.12 14.15
CA GLU A 278 6.35 19.85 15.31
C GLU A 278 7.79 20.13 14.91
N ASN A 279 8.23 21.39 15.11
CA ASN A 279 9.57 21.81 14.72
C ASN A 279 10.60 21.25 15.70
N ILE A 280 11.13 20.07 15.38
CA ILE A 280 12.07 19.32 16.21
C ILE A 280 13.46 19.98 16.21
N TYR A 281 13.83 20.57 15.08
CA TYR A 281 15.10 21.30 14.93
C TYR A 281 14.85 22.77 14.56
N PRO A 282 14.77 23.69 15.53
CA PRO A 282 14.48 25.12 15.27
C PRO A 282 15.55 25.79 14.39
N ASN A 283 15.15 26.79 13.63
CA ASN A 283 15.99 27.67 12.80
C ASN A 283 16.22 27.22 11.35
N SER A 284 15.17 26.89 10.60
CA SER A 284 15.18 26.61 9.15
C SER A 284 16.07 25.44 8.71
N THR A 285 16.53 24.62 9.63
CA THR A 285 17.29 23.40 9.34
C THR A 285 16.37 22.21 9.52
N SER A 286 16.24 21.41 8.48
CA SER A 286 15.37 20.21 8.51
C SER A 286 15.77 19.23 9.62
N SER A 287 14.81 18.76 10.41
CA SER A 287 15.00 17.59 11.29
C SER A 287 15.00 16.27 10.50
N ASN A 288 14.53 16.29 9.25
CA ASN A 288 14.45 15.15 8.32
C ASN A 288 13.95 13.88 9.01
N PRO A 289 12.73 13.85 9.54
CA PRO A 289 12.18 12.67 10.19
C PRO A 289 12.04 11.52 9.17
N THR A 290 12.42 10.32 9.60
CA THR A 290 12.29 9.08 8.80
C THR A 290 11.72 7.96 9.64
N ASP A 291 11.28 6.88 8.98
CA ASP A 291 10.82 5.65 9.62
C ASP A 291 9.69 5.89 10.65
N LEU A 292 8.69 6.69 10.25
CA LEU A 292 7.52 6.92 11.09
C LEU A 292 6.74 5.62 11.31
N VAL A 293 6.71 5.12 12.54
CA VAL A 293 6.07 3.87 12.89
C VAL A 293 5.17 4.04 14.10
N LYS A 294 3.92 3.58 13.97
CA LYS A 294 2.97 3.50 15.08
C LYS A 294 3.25 2.26 15.93
N VAL A 295 3.41 2.45 17.24
CA VAL A 295 3.47 1.38 18.23
C VAL A 295 2.49 1.70 19.38
N GLY A 296 1.38 0.99 19.46
CA GLY A 296 0.28 1.35 20.36
C GLY A 296 -0.29 2.74 20.01
N ASP A 297 -0.32 3.64 20.98
CA ASP A 297 -0.77 5.02 20.82
C ASP A 297 0.39 6.02 20.65
N LEU A 298 1.59 5.51 20.39
CA LEU A 298 2.79 6.31 20.21
C LEU A 298 3.27 6.28 18.77
N LEU A 299 3.86 7.39 18.32
CA LEU A 299 4.64 7.50 17.09
C LEU A 299 6.13 7.39 17.44
N PHE A 300 6.84 6.47 16.78
CA PHE A 300 8.29 6.38 16.79
C PHE A 300 8.83 6.83 15.43
N PHE A 301 9.95 7.52 15.43
CA PHE A 301 10.62 7.97 14.22
C PHE A 301 12.10 8.25 14.50
N VAL A 302 12.90 8.38 13.46
CA VAL A 302 14.28 8.83 13.49
C VAL A 302 14.35 10.27 13.01
N GLY A 303 15.09 11.14 13.67
CA GLY A 303 15.23 12.54 13.24
C GLY A 303 16.45 13.20 13.89
N PHE A 304 16.91 14.29 13.31
CA PHE A 304 17.98 15.09 13.91
C PHE A 304 17.42 15.98 15.03
N MET A 305 18.09 16.02 16.17
CA MET A 305 17.82 16.92 17.27
C MET A 305 19.06 17.76 17.56
N LYS A 306 18.87 19.05 17.87
CA LYS A 306 19.95 19.86 18.42
C LYS A 306 20.21 19.39 19.85
N MET A 307 21.41 18.89 20.12
CA MET A 307 21.85 18.74 21.50
C MET A 307 22.06 20.13 22.09
N CYS A 308 21.39 20.44 23.21
CA CYS A 308 21.69 21.65 23.98
C CYS A 308 23.11 21.47 24.55
N GLU A 309 24.04 22.34 24.13
CA GLU A 309 25.33 22.55 24.81
C GLU A 309 25.11 23.32 26.11
#